data_a820f04339959a7bce71ceca57bcf4ff
#
_entry.id   a820f04339959a7bce71ceca57bcf4ff
#
_cell.length_a   1.000
_cell.length_b   1.000
_cell.length_c   1.000
_cell.angle_alpha   90.00
_cell.angle_beta   90.00
_cell.angle_gamma   90.00
#
_symmetry.space_group_name_H-M   'P 1'
#
loop_
_entity.id
_entity.type
_entity.pdbx_description
1 polymer ?
#
loop_
_entity_poly.entity_id
_entity_poly.type
_entity_poly.pdbx_seq_one_letter_code
_entity_poly.pdbx_strand_id
1 'polypeptide(L)'
;PSYSIAQKHEATNKNCLMDASFSMRKEWDGGTKWKTAVNTLTEIVDNTSQIDNVNIGLRLFGHLYDESESNCKDTRLELPLGKYTKERFANKIGIIRPKGITPIAYSLEKCVADFGEDNNAKNILILITDGEESCTGDPCKAAWMLQQKGIVLKPFVIGMALTEAATKNFYCIGQTINTASDKEFNQTLKNMVDESIAKTTLQVNLLDSKNKATETDVAMTFYDSETHIAKEHFIHTLNSRGNPDTITISPFFNYDIQIHTIPELWIKNVTLKRNIHNEVSVDAAQGNLAFKLQGVLSKTAVVDRIKCIIHQNDSISTVHVQKLNTSAKLLTGKYDLEILTLPRIFINNIQIDDNKTTHIEIPTPGILTMNK
;
A
#
# COMPACT_ATOMS: atom_id res chain seq x y z
N PRO A 1 15.89 -36.40 0.67
CA PRO A 1 14.89 -35.97 1.63
C PRO A 1 14.40 -34.59 1.22
N SER A 2 13.21 -34.57 0.63
CA SER A 2 12.49 -33.35 0.24
C SER A 2 12.00 -32.65 1.52
N TYR A 3 12.58 -31.53 1.85
CA TYR A 3 12.00 -30.64 2.84
C TYR A 3 10.81 -29.92 2.22
N SER A 4 9.61 -30.42 2.50
CA SER A 4 8.38 -29.65 2.34
C SER A 4 8.42 -28.55 3.39
N ILE A 5 8.72 -27.32 3.01
CA ILE A 5 8.44 -26.14 3.81
C ILE A 5 6.92 -26.01 3.80
N ALA A 6 6.28 -26.48 4.87
CA ALA A 6 4.88 -26.19 5.12
C ALA A 6 4.75 -24.66 5.19
N GLN A 7 4.07 -24.06 4.21
CA GLN A 7 3.68 -22.66 4.28
C GLN A 7 2.83 -22.49 5.54
N LYS A 8 3.41 -21.87 6.56
CA LYS A 8 2.70 -21.49 7.77
C LYS A 8 1.65 -20.45 7.33
N HIS A 9 0.40 -20.85 7.28
CA HIS A 9 -0.68 -19.91 6.97
C HIS A 9 -0.72 -18.86 8.07
N GLU A 10 -0.41 -17.62 7.72
CA GLU A 10 -0.46 -16.47 8.62
C GLU A 10 -1.90 -16.29 9.14
N ALA A 11 -2.04 -16.09 10.44
CA ALA A 11 -3.34 -15.79 11.02
C ALA A 11 -3.86 -14.43 10.50
N THR A 12 -5.15 -14.36 10.21
CA THR A 12 -5.83 -13.11 9.85
C THR A 12 -6.76 -12.71 10.98
N ASN A 13 -6.44 -11.63 11.65
CA ASN A 13 -7.22 -11.05 12.73
C ASN A 13 -8.07 -9.90 12.21
N LYS A 14 -9.37 -9.97 12.39
CA LYS A 14 -10.33 -8.93 12.00
C LYS A 14 -11.00 -8.40 13.24
N ASN A 15 -10.73 -7.17 13.60
CA ASN A 15 -11.43 -6.50 14.67
C ASN A 15 -12.46 -5.53 14.07
N CYS A 16 -13.72 -5.70 14.42
CA CYS A 16 -14.77 -4.76 14.06
C CYS A 16 -14.89 -3.72 15.19
N LEU A 17 -14.64 -2.46 14.86
CA LEU A 17 -14.96 -1.32 15.71
C LEU A 17 -16.30 -0.76 15.26
N MET A 18 -17.36 -1.00 16.02
CA MET A 18 -18.72 -0.66 15.62
C MET A 18 -19.35 0.38 16.53
N ASP A 19 -19.97 1.33 15.88
CA ASP A 19 -20.77 2.38 16.51
C ASP A 19 -22.03 1.80 17.18
N ALA A 20 -22.22 2.15 18.43
CA ALA A 20 -23.43 1.89 19.21
C ALA A 20 -23.87 3.19 19.91
N SER A 21 -23.64 4.33 19.28
CA SER A 21 -24.16 5.62 19.71
C SER A 21 -25.68 5.76 19.48
N PHE A 22 -26.26 6.79 20.06
CA PHE A 22 -27.72 7.00 20.00
C PHE A 22 -28.23 7.11 18.56
N SER A 23 -27.47 7.67 17.62
CA SER A 23 -27.84 7.82 16.21
C SER A 23 -28.07 6.48 15.50
N MET A 24 -27.42 5.41 15.92
CA MET A 24 -27.60 4.06 15.37
C MET A 24 -29.00 3.47 15.61
N ARG A 25 -29.81 4.10 16.45
CA ARG A 25 -31.26 3.75 16.65
C ARG A 25 -32.16 4.27 15.56
N LYS A 26 -31.66 5.18 14.71
CA LYS A 26 -32.48 5.78 13.64
C LYS A 26 -32.91 4.71 12.64
N GLU A 27 -34.13 4.86 12.15
CA GLU A 27 -34.67 4.07 11.06
C GLU A 27 -33.83 4.27 9.77
N TRP A 28 -33.59 3.18 9.08
CA TRP A 28 -32.82 3.16 7.85
C TRP A 28 -33.19 1.95 7.00
N ASP A 29 -33.78 2.18 5.83
CA ASP A 29 -34.08 1.19 4.78
C ASP A 29 -34.79 -0.09 5.30
N GLY A 30 -35.83 0.09 6.13
CA GLY A 30 -36.67 -1.01 6.64
C GLY A 30 -36.28 -1.59 8.00
N GLY A 31 -35.31 -0.99 8.68
CA GLY A 31 -34.92 -1.35 10.06
C GLY A 31 -34.18 -0.21 10.71
N THR A 32 -33.53 -0.46 11.87
CA THR A 32 -32.60 0.50 12.43
C THR A 32 -31.19 0.21 11.93
N LYS A 33 -30.34 1.25 11.82
CA LYS A 33 -28.91 1.10 11.45
C LYS A 33 -28.22 0.05 12.34
N TRP A 34 -28.48 0.08 13.63
CA TRP A 34 -27.97 -0.91 14.59
C TRP A 34 -28.37 -2.34 14.21
N LYS A 35 -29.65 -2.57 13.94
CA LYS A 35 -30.15 -3.92 13.59
C LYS A 35 -29.51 -4.45 12.31
N THR A 36 -29.38 -3.60 11.30
CA THR A 36 -28.71 -3.92 10.05
C THR A 36 -27.26 -4.31 10.30
N ALA A 37 -26.50 -3.49 11.02
CA ALA A 37 -25.09 -3.77 11.31
C ALA A 37 -24.90 -5.08 12.10
N VAL A 38 -25.72 -5.31 13.12
CA VAL A 38 -25.70 -6.54 13.94
C VAL A 38 -26.03 -7.79 13.11
N ASN A 39 -27.05 -7.73 12.27
CA ASN A 39 -27.45 -8.87 11.43
C ASN A 39 -26.34 -9.22 10.45
N THR A 40 -25.77 -8.23 9.77
CA THR A 40 -24.69 -8.44 8.80
C THR A 40 -23.45 -9.00 9.46
N LEU A 41 -23.02 -8.46 10.60
CA LEU A 41 -21.87 -8.98 11.34
C LEU A 41 -22.12 -10.41 11.84
N THR A 42 -23.34 -10.73 12.25
CA THR A 42 -23.71 -12.08 12.69
C THR A 42 -23.58 -13.10 11.56
N GLU A 43 -24.04 -12.75 10.35
CA GLU A 43 -23.86 -13.61 9.16
C GLU A 43 -22.37 -13.77 8.79
N ILE A 44 -21.59 -12.71 8.89
CA ILE A 44 -20.16 -12.75 8.61
C ILE A 44 -19.42 -13.67 9.57
N VAL A 45 -19.74 -13.58 10.87
CA VAL A 45 -19.17 -14.47 11.90
C VAL A 45 -19.49 -15.92 11.59
N ASP A 46 -20.74 -16.23 11.20
CA ASP A 46 -21.15 -17.57 10.83
C ASP A 46 -20.32 -18.11 9.64
N ASN A 47 -20.24 -17.33 8.57
CA ASN A 47 -19.50 -17.71 7.36
C ASN A 47 -17.99 -17.86 7.60
N THR A 48 -17.41 -17.09 8.51
CA THR A 48 -15.96 -17.12 8.78
C THR A 48 -15.56 -18.07 9.88
N SER A 49 -16.50 -18.58 10.68
CA SER A 49 -16.24 -19.51 11.79
C SER A 49 -15.53 -20.79 11.36
N GLN A 50 -15.80 -21.25 10.15
CA GLN A 50 -15.26 -22.49 9.55
C GLN A 50 -13.92 -22.29 8.82
N ILE A 51 -13.46 -21.04 8.70
CA ILE A 51 -12.21 -20.75 7.97
C ILE A 51 -11.05 -20.83 8.94
N ASP A 52 -10.09 -21.71 8.67
CA ASP A 52 -8.88 -21.81 9.47
C ASP A 52 -8.10 -20.48 9.44
N ASN A 53 -7.43 -20.18 10.56
CA ASN A 53 -6.58 -18.98 10.72
C ASN A 53 -7.27 -17.62 10.55
N VAL A 54 -8.61 -17.54 10.64
CA VAL A 54 -9.36 -16.28 10.71
C VAL A 54 -9.95 -16.11 12.09
N ASN A 55 -9.58 -15.02 12.77
CA ASN A 55 -10.15 -14.62 14.06
C ASN A 55 -10.96 -13.34 13.88
N ILE A 56 -12.09 -13.24 14.58
CA ILE A 56 -12.93 -12.06 14.61
C ILE A 56 -12.98 -11.52 16.04
N GLY A 57 -12.87 -10.20 16.18
CA GLY A 57 -13.11 -9.47 17.42
C GLY A 57 -14.17 -8.40 17.24
N LEU A 58 -14.74 -7.92 18.32
CA LEU A 58 -15.70 -6.83 18.29
C LEU A 58 -15.45 -5.88 19.46
N ARG A 59 -15.13 -4.66 19.14
CA ARG A 59 -15.14 -3.52 20.05
C ARG A 59 -16.32 -2.62 19.70
N LEU A 60 -17.02 -2.16 20.71
CA LEU A 60 -18.11 -1.19 20.55
C LEU A 60 -17.75 0.12 21.23
N PHE A 61 -18.37 1.19 20.76
CA PHE A 61 -18.36 2.49 21.43
C PHE A 61 -19.76 3.10 21.46
N GLY A 62 -20.03 4.00 22.41
CA GLY A 62 -21.32 4.68 22.54
C GLY A 62 -22.44 3.81 23.11
N HIS A 63 -22.13 2.85 23.99
CA HIS A 63 -23.15 1.95 24.55
C HIS A 63 -23.12 1.78 26.07
N LEU A 64 -22.10 2.31 26.75
CA LEU A 64 -21.97 2.15 28.20
C LEU A 64 -22.69 3.28 28.98
N TYR A 65 -22.66 4.49 28.43
CA TYR A 65 -23.17 5.70 29.04
C TYR A 65 -24.27 6.32 28.17
N ASP A 66 -25.16 7.06 28.77
CA ASP A 66 -26.19 7.78 28.02
C ASP A 66 -25.59 9.01 27.30
N GLU A 67 -26.23 9.45 26.20
CA GLU A 67 -25.74 10.59 25.40
C GLU A 67 -25.58 11.86 26.26
N SER A 68 -26.47 12.07 27.24
CA SER A 68 -26.43 13.20 28.18
C SER A 68 -25.18 13.23 29.07
N GLU A 69 -24.55 12.10 29.29
CA GLU A 69 -23.32 12.00 30.10
C GLU A 69 -22.09 12.42 29.31
N SER A 70 -22.18 12.50 27.97
CA SER A 70 -21.11 12.95 27.06
C SER A 70 -19.73 12.30 27.34
N ASN A 71 -19.70 10.99 27.63
CA ASN A 71 -18.50 10.30 28.06
C ASN A 71 -17.59 9.91 26.86
N CYS A 72 -16.54 10.68 26.65
CA CYS A 72 -15.55 10.46 25.58
C CYS A 72 -14.66 9.21 25.74
N LYS A 73 -14.86 8.41 26.78
CA LYS A 73 -14.18 7.14 27.00
C LYS A 73 -15.10 5.93 26.86
N ASP A 74 -16.29 6.14 26.30
CA ASP A 74 -17.31 5.10 26.11
C ASP A 74 -16.90 4.12 25.01
N THR A 75 -16.03 3.16 25.35
CA THR A 75 -15.67 2.05 24.48
C THR A 75 -15.31 0.80 25.27
N ARG A 76 -15.65 -0.37 24.77
CA ARG A 76 -15.30 -1.66 25.35
C ARG A 76 -15.13 -2.76 24.30
N LEU A 77 -14.12 -3.61 24.51
CA LEU A 77 -13.94 -4.87 23.75
C LEU A 77 -15.00 -5.88 24.25
N GLU A 78 -16.03 -6.11 23.44
CA GLU A 78 -17.13 -7.01 23.79
C GLU A 78 -16.82 -8.47 23.49
N LEU A 79 -16.08 -8.70 22.41
CA LEU A 79 -15.60 -10.00 21.99
C LEU A 79 -14.10 -9.89 21.61
N PRO A 80 -13.19 -10.49 22.38
CA PRO A 80 -11.78 -10.60 21.99
C PRO A 80 -11.60 -11.33 20.66
N LEU A 81 -10.45 -11.18 20.02
CA LEU A 81 -10.13 -11.93 18.82
C LEU A 81 -10.24 -13.44 19.06
N GLY A 82 -11.00 -14.11 18.22
CA GLY A 82 -11.24 -15.54 18.33
C GLY A 82 -12.25 -16.07 17.31
N LYS A 83 -12.61 -17.34 17.47
CA LYS A 83 -13.69 -17.97 16.69
C LYS A 83 -14.97 -18.01 17.51
N TYR A 84 -16.05 -17.62 16.86
CA TYR A 84 -17.38 -17.55 17.50
C TYR A 84 -18.41 -18.27 16.67
N THR A 85 -19.34 -18.97 17.33
CA THR A 85 -20.57 -19.41 16.67
C THR A 85 -21.54 -18.25 16.54
N LYS A 86 -22.44 -18.36 15.55
CA LYS A 86 -23.51 -17.40 15.31
C LYS A 86 -24.30 -17.07 16.56
N GLU A 87 -24.69 -18.10 17.33
CA GLU A 87 -25.49 -17.98 18.54
C GLU A 87 -24.74 -17.23 19.63
N ARG A 88 -23.46 -17.57 19.86
CA ARG A 88 -22.65 -16.90 20.87
C ARG A 88 -22.46 -15.42 20.55
N PHE A 89 -22.24 -15.10 19.29
CA PHE A 89 -22.10 -13.72 18.83
C PHE A 89 -23.42 -12.96 18.97
N ALA A 90 -24.53 -13.51 18.45
CA ALA A 90 -25.85 -12.89 18.53
C ALA A 90 -26.33 -12.66 19.96
N ASN A 91 -26.12 -13.64 20.85
CA ASN A 91 -26.50 -13.52 22.27
C ASN A 91 -25.72 -12.40 22.97
N LYS A 92 -24.42 -12.26 22.67
CA LYS A 92 -23.59 -11.21 23.27
C LYS A 92 -24.01 -9.82 22.82
N ILE A 93 -24.33 -9.63 21.54
CA ILE A 93 -24.70 -8.32 20.99
C ILE A 93 -26.19 -8.01 21.24
N GLY A 94 -27.04 -9.02 21.28
CA GLY A 94 -28.49 -8.85 21.42
C GLY A 94 -28.98 -8.11 22.70
N ILE A 95 -28.14 -8.12 23.74
CA ILE A 95 -28.42 -7.39 24.98
C ILE A 95 -27.98 -5.93 24.95
N ILE A 96 -27.16 -5.53 23.97
CA ILE A 96 -26.59 -4.19 23.86
C ILE A 96 -27.62 -3.23 23.26
N ARG A 97 -27.66 -2.01 23.77
CA ARG A 97 -28.54 -0.95 23.31
C ARG A 97 -27.71 0.30 22.97
N PRO A 98 -27.78 0.81 21.74
CA PRO A 98 -27.17 2.08 21.37
C PRO A 98 -27.75 3.22 22.22
N LYS A 99 -26.88 4.07 22.80
CA LYS A 99 -27.39 5.13 23.68
C LYS A 99 -26.45 6.32 23.92
N GLY A 100 -25.17 6.18 23.67
CA GLY A 100 -24.17 7.20 23.99
C GLY A 100 -23.75 8.08 22.80
N ILE A 101 -22.61 8.74 22.95
CA ILE A 101 -21.98 9.58 21.95
C ILE A 101 -20.98 8.76 21.09
N THR A 102 -20.25 9.41 20.18
CA THR A 102 -19.41 8.78 19.16
C THR A 102 -17.90 9.08 19.38
N PRO A 103 -17.21 8.47 20.38
CA PRO A 103 -15.77 8.70 20.66
C PRO A 103 -14.87 7.83 19.77
N ILE A 104 -14.79 8.12 18.47
CA ILE A 104 -14.04 7.32 17.49
C ILE A 104 -12.54 7.32 17.78
N ALA A 105 -11.93 8.49 17.98
CA ALA A 105 -10.49 8.61 18.19
C ALA A 105 -10.01 7.77 19.38
N TYR A 106 -10.66 7.92 20.53
CA TYR A 106 -10.35 7.15 21.73
C TYR A 106 -10.54 5.64 21.52
N SER A 107 -11.58 5.26 20.78
CA SER A 107 -11.88 3.86 20.48
C SER A 107 -10.85 3.24 19.56
N LEU A 108 -10.36 3.98 18.56
CA LEU A 108 -9.25 3.58 17.68
C LEU A 108 -7.96 3.35 18.49
N GLU A 109 -7.62 4.25 19.41
CA GLU A 109 -6.45 4.07 20.29
C GLU A 109 -6.53 2.78 21.11
N LYS A 110 -7.71 2.40 21.59
CA LYS A 110 -7.93 1.16 22.34
C LYS A 110 -7.84 -0.10 21.49
N CYS A 111 -8.13 -0.01 20.19
CA CYS A 111 -8.00 -1.14 19.28
C CYS A 111 -6.56 -1.67 19.15
N VAL A 112 -5.55 -0.86 19.44
CA VAL A 112 -4.15 -1.30 19.43
C VAL A 112 -3.95 -2.54 20.32
N ALA A 113 -4.49 -2.50 21.54
CA ALA A 113 -4.34 -3.59 22.51
C ALA A 113 -5.19 -4.82 22.16
N ASP A 114 -6.20 -4.67 21.30
CA ASP A 114 -7.11 -5.76 20.96
C ASP A 114 -6.47 -6.81 20.03
N PHE A 115 -5.43 -6.41 19.25
CA PHE A 115 -4.78 -7.30 18.29
C PHE A 115 -3.68 -8.18 18.90
N GLY A 116 -3.25 -7.91 20.11
CA GLY A 116 -2.15 -8.65 20.75
C GLY A 116 -0.78 -8.35 20.13
N GLU A 117 0.21 -9.19 20.44
CA GLU A 117 1.62 -8.98 20.06
C GLU A 117 2.09 -9.93 18.94
N ASP A 118 1.19 -10.63 18.24
CA ASP A 118 1.59 -11.52 17.15
C ASP A 118 1.93 -10.70 15.88
N ASN A 119 3.22 -10.47 15.69
CA ASN A 119 3.76 -9.72 14.55
C ASN A 119 3.62 -10.45 13.19
N ASN A 120 3.27 -11.75 13.21
CA ASN A 120 3.08 -12.53 11.98
C ASN A 120 1.62 -12.58 11.54
N ALA A 121 0.70 -12.04 12.33
CA ALA A 121 -0.71 -12.03 11.98
C ALA A 121 -1.05 -10.80 11.10
N LYS A 122 -1.88 -11.02 10.09
CA LYS A 122 -2.49 -9.92 9.33
C LYS A 122 -3.62 -9.32 10.15
N ASN A 123 -3.40 -8.13 10.70
CA ASN A 123 -4.37 -7.43 11.53
C ASN A 123 -5.19 -6.45 10.69
N ILE A 124 -6.51 -6.57 10.71
CA ILE A 124 -7.46 -5.75 9.95
C ILE A 124 -8.48 -5.15 10.90
N LEU A 125 -8.62 -3.81 10.86
CA LEU A 125 -9.66 -3.09 11.59
C LEU A 125 -10.74 -2.64 10.60
N ILE A 126 -12.00 -2.87 10.94
CA ILE A 126 -13.17 -2.41 10.18
C ILE A 126 -13.96 -1.47 11.08
N LEU A 127 -14.04 -0.19 10.72
CA LEU A 127 -14.85 0.80 11.42
C LEU A 127 -16.22 0.90 10.75
N ILE A 128 -17.28 0.70 11.54
CA ILE A 128 -18.67 0.87 11.12
C ILE A 128 -19.26 2.00 11.94
N THR A 129 -19.70 3.07 11.30
CA THR A 129 -20.27 4.25 11.97
C THR A 129 -21.30 4.95 11.10
N ASP A 130 -22.23 5.65 11.73
CA ASP A 130 -23.20 6.53 11.07
C ASP A 130 -23.01 8.01 11.42
N GLY A 131 -21.93 8.34 12.15
CA GLY A 131 -21.67 9.67 12.66
C GLY A 131 -20.21 10.07 12.62
N GLU A 132 -19.97 11.32 12.98
CA GLU A 132 -18.66 11.93 13.12
C GLU A 132 -18.15 11.82 14.57
N GLU A 133 -16.86 12.12 14.77
CA GLU A 133 -16.26 12.26 16.11
C GLU A 133 -17.05 13.29 16.94
N SER A 134 -17.55 12.88 18.08
CA SER A 134 -18.31 13.74 19.00
C SER A 134 -17.44 14.36 20.09
N CYS A 135 -16.17 13.97 20.18
CA CYS A 135 -15.23 14.42 21.20
C CYS A 135 -14.13 15.29 20.60
N THR A 136 -13.20 15.74 21.43
CA THR A 136 -12.04 16.54 20.98
C THR A 136 -10.87 15.70 20.42
N GLY A 137 -11.06 14.38 20.28
CA GLY A 137 -10.08 13.46 19.75
C GLY A 137 -9.82 13.68 18.25
N ASP A 138 -8.64 13.27 17.80
CA ASP A 138 -8.25 13.30 16.39
C ASP A 138 -8.20 11.87 15.86
N PRO A 139 -9.22 11.42 15.09
CA PRO A 139 -9.27 10.08 14.52
C PRO A 139 -8.10 9.80 13.54
N CYS A 140 -7.59 10.83 12.85
CA CYS A 140 -6.44 10.71 11.95
C CYS A 140 -5.16 10.36 12.69
N LYS A 141 -4.93 11.06 13.80
CA LYS A 141 -3.78 10.80 14.68
C LYS A 141 -3.87 9.40 15.30
N ALA A 142 -5.05 8.99 15.75
CA ALA A 142 -5.27 7.66 16.29
C ALA A 142 -5.01 6.56 15.25
N ALA A 143 -5.48 6.74 14.01
CA ALA A 143 -5.21 5.84 12.90
C ALA A 143 -3.71 5.75 12.56
N TRP A 144 -3.01 6.88 12.55
CA TRP A 144 -1.57 6.91 12.34
C TRP A 144 -0.80 6.14 13.43
N MET A 145 -1.18 6.30 14.71
CA MET A 145 -0.58 5.56 15.82
C MET A 145 -0.75 4.04 15.69
N LEU A 146 -1.90 3.60 15.20
CA LEU A 146 -2.17 2.20 14.89
C LEU A 146 -1.21 1.68 13.80
N GLN A 147 -1.00 2.43 12.72
CA GLN A 147 -0.07 2.09 11.63
C GLN A 147 1.38 1.96 12.13
N GLN A 148 1.81 2.85 13.03
CA GLN A 148 3.15 2.81 13.64
C GLN A 148 3.41 1.54 14.47
N LYS A 149 2.37 0.87 14.93
CA LYS A 149 2.48 -0.39 15.69
C LYS A 149 2.57 -1.64 14.79
N GLY A 150 2.82 -1.45 13.49
CA GLY A 150 2.89 -2.57 12.53
C GLY A 150 1.54 -3.25 12.31
N ILE A 151 0.46 -2.70 12.87
CA ILE A 151 -0.89 -3.13 12.57
C ILE A 151 -1.17 -2.61 11.17
N VAL A 152 -1.25 -3.51 10.19
CA VAL A 152 -1.64 -3.15 8.82
C VAL A 152 -3.09 -2.71 8.88
N LEU A 153 -3.28 -1.46 9.28
CA LEU A 153 -4.57 -0.84 9.25
C LEU A 153 -4.92 -0.58 7.79
N LYS A 154 -5.86 -1.37 7.36
CA LYS A 154 -6.81 -0.94 6.35
C LYS A 154 -8.11 -0.69 7.10
N PRO A 155 -8.24 0.45 7.79
CA PRO A 155 -9.51 0.79 8.36
C PRO A 155 -10.44 1.00 7.18
N PHE A 156 -11.37 0.07 7.01
CA PHE A 156 -12.51 0.31 6.17
C PHE A 156 -13.50 1.07 7.04
N VAL A 157 -13.76 2.30 6.66
CA VAL A 157 -14.85 3.07 7.25
C VAL A 157 -16.09 2.79 6.42
N ILE A 158 -17.02 2.02 6.97
CA ILE A 158 -18.32 1.81 6.34
C ILE A 158 -19.27 2.79 6.95
N GLY A 159 -19.55 3.85 6.22
CA GLY A 159 -20.55 4.85 6.59
C GLY A 159 -21.97 4.34 6.32
N MET A 160 -22.87 4.60 7.24
CA MET A 160 -24.31 4.33 7.10
C MET A 160 -25.04 5.65 6.91
N ALA A 161 -25.13 6.12 5.66
CA ALA A 161 -25.68 7.42 5.28
C ALA A 161 -24.96 8.62 5.93
N LEU A 162 -23.61 8.61 5.86
CA LEU A 162 -22.79 9.74 6.26
C LEU A 162 -23.00 10.95 5.34
N THR A 163 -22.83 12.14 5.88
CA THR A 163 -22.74 13.36 5.08
C THR A 163 -21.45 13.38 4.27
N GLU A 164 -21.39 14.16 3.18
CA GLU A 164 -20.18 14.33 2.39
C GLU A 164 -19.03 14.89 3.23
N ALA A 165 -19.30 15.81 4.13
CA ALA A 165 -18.34 16.40 5.04
C ALA A 165 -17.76 15.33 5.99
N ALA A 166 -18.62 14.51 6.60
CA ALA A 166 -18.22 13.40 7.47
C ALA A 166 -17.35 12.39 6.72
N THR A 167 -17.72 12.04 5.49
CA THR A 167 -16.95 11.12 4.64
C THR A 167 -15.53 11.65 4.40
N LYS A 168 -15.38 12.94 4.13
CA LYS A 168 -14.05 13.57 3.93
C LYS A 168 -13.17 13.51 5.19
N ASN A 169 -13.77 13.64 6.37
CA ASN A 169 -13.05 13.59 7.65
C ASN A 169 -12.44 12.21 7.93
N PHE A 170 -12.91 11.16 7.26
CA PHE A 170 -12.39 9.80 7.43
C PHE A 170 -11.33 9.36 6.41
N TYR A 171 -11.03 10.15 5.38
CA TYR A 171 -10.03 9.78 4.37
C TYR A 171 -8.63 9.51 4.97
N CYS A 172 -8.27 10.18 6.04
CA CYS A 172 -7.01 9.95 6.73
C CYS A 172 -6.96 8.64 7.53
N ILE A 173 -8.12 8.07 7.86
CA ILE A 173 -8.22 6.81 8.61
C ILE A 173 -8.08 5.63 7.66
N GLY A 174 -8.65 5.73 6.45
CA GLY A 174 -8.64 4.68 5.45
C GLY A 174 -9.68 4.90 4.36
N GLN A 175 -9.86 3.88 3.54
CA GLN A 175 -10.88 3.92 2.49
C GLN A 175 -12.28 4.03 3.12
N THR A 176 -12.96 5.12 2.87
CA THR A 176 -14.33 5.34 3.34
C THR A 176 -15.31 4.95 2.24
N ILE A 177 -16.21 4.03 2.56
CA ILE A 177 -17.34 3.65 1.70
C ILE A 177 -18.61 4.05 2.43
N ASN A 178 -19.30 5.04 1.88
CA ASN A 178 -20.59 5.47 2.42
C ASN A 178 -21.72 4.74 1.69
N THR A 179 -22.54 4.01 2.44
CA THR A 179 -23.63 3.19 1.91
C THR A 179 -24.97 3.90 2.11
N ALA A 180 -25.79 3.91 1.08
CA ALA A 180 -27.09 4.57 1.10
C ALA A 180 -28.23 3.63 1.49
N SER A 181 -28.03 2.32 1.41
CA SER A 181 -29.05 1.30 1.67
C SER A 181 -28.52 0.09 2.45
N ASP A 182 -29.43 -0.63 3.09
CA ASP A 182 -29.19 -1.89 3.78
C ASP A 182 -28.52 -2.93 2.85
N LYS A 183 -29.03 -3.06 1.63
CA LYS A 183 -28.46 -3.97 0.63
C LYS A 183 -27.02 -3.61 0.27
N GLU A 184 -26.72 -2.35 0.05
CA GLU A 184 -25.39 -1.87 -0.26
C GLU A 184 -24.42 -2.09 0.91
N PHE A 185 -24.85 -1.77 2.14
CA PHE A 185 -24.09 -2.03 3.35
C PHE A 185 -23.74 -3.52 3.50
N ASN A 186 -24.75 -4.40 3.40
CA ASN A 186 -24.58 -5.84 3.52
C ASN A 186 -23.58 -6.37 2.48
N GLN A 187 -23.72 -5.96 1.22
CA GLN A 187 -22.81 -6.38 0.16
C GLN A 187 -21.40 -5.85 0.38
N THR A 188 -21.27 -4.59 0.75
CA THR A 188 -19.97 -3.95 1.00
C THR A 188 -19.23 -4.64 2.14
N LEU A 189 -19.89 -4.84 3.28
CA LEU A 189 -19.27 -5.47 4.44
C LEU A 189 -18.89 -6.93 4.17
N LYS A 190 -19.76 -7.71 3.50
CA LYS A 190 -19.46 -9.08 3.06
C LYS A 190 -18.25 -9.12 2.12
N ASN A 191 -18.23 -8.29 1.10
CA ASN A 191 -17.09 -8.22 0.17
C ASN A 191 -15.78 -7.91 0.90
N MET A 192 -15.78 -6.96 1.84
CA MET A 192 -14.60 -6.61 2.61
C MET A 192 -14.08 -7.76 3.46
N VAL A 193 -14.97 -8.53 4.05
CA VAL A 193 -14.57 -9.70 4.84
C VAL A 193 -14.04 -10.80 3.94
N ASP A 194 -14.72 -11.12 2.85
CA ASP A 194 -14.33 -12.17 1.90
C ASP A 194 -12.99 -11.83 1.23
N GLU A 195 -12.78 -10.57 0.86
CA GLU A 195 -11.55 -10.10 0.22
C GLU A 195 -10.34 -10.10 1.16
N SER A 196 -10.55 -9.95 2.45
CA SER A 196 -9.47 -10.08 3.42
C SER A 196 -9.00 -11.53 3.59
N ILE A 197 -9.80 -12.51 3.14
CA ILE A 197 -9.52 -13.94 3.15
C ILE A 197 -8.92 -14.37 1.80
N ALA A 198 -9.47 -13.87 0.71
CA ALA A 198 -9.00 -14.17 -0.63
C ALA A 198 -7.78 -13.30 -1.00
N LYS A 199 -6.83 -13.87 -1.73
CA LYS A 199 -5.62 -13.19 -2.13
C LYS A 199 -5.80 -12.58 -3.53
N THR A 200 -5.97 -11.27 -3.60
CA THR A 200 -5.74 -10.56 -4.86
C THR A 200 -4.26 -10.46 -5.10
N THR A 201 -3.83 -10.96 -6.23
CA THR A 201 -2.41 -10.95 -6.60
C THR A 201 -2.20 -10.13 -7.86
N LEU A 202 -1.00 -9.58 -7.97
CA LEU A 202 -0.55 -8.81 -9.13
C LEU A 202 0.82 -9.30 -9.57
N GLN A 203 0.97 -9.48 -10.86
CA GLN A 203 2.23 -9.65 -11.55
C GLN A 203 2.49 -8.41 -12.41
N VAL A 204 3.64 -7.79 -12.25
CA VAL A 204 4.09 -6.69 -13.10
C VAL A 204 5.09 -7.24 -14.10
N ASN A 205 4.79 -7.14 -15.37
CA ASN A 205 5.64 -7.62 -16.44
C ASN A 205 6.47 -6.46 -17.00
N LEU A 206 7.76 -6.46 -16.72
CA LEU A 206 8.73 -5.53 -17.29
C LEU A 206 9.26 -6.14 -18.60
N LEU A 207 8.79 -5.59 -19.73
CA LEU A 207 9.04 -6.18 -21.04
C LEU A 207 10.38 -5.70 -21.63
N ASP A 208 11.12 -6.64 -22.20
CA ASP A 208 12.30 -6.38 -23.04
C ASP A 208 11.89 -5.93 -24.46
N SER A 209 12.84 -5.63 -25.31
CA SER A 209 12.61 -5.21 -26.72
C SER A 209 11.92 -6.28 -27.59
N LYS A 210 11.78 -7.50 -27.09
CA LYS A 210 11.11 -8.63 -27.76
C LYS A 210 9.76 -8.97 -27.13
N ASN A 211 9.21 -8.07 -26.30
CA ASN A 211 7.97 -8.25 -25.55
C ASN A 211 7.98 -9.45 -24.59
N LYS A 212 9.16 -9.80 -24.04
CA LYS A 212 9.28 -10.82 -23.01
C LYS A 212 9.49 -10.15 -21.65
N ALA A 213 8.85 -10.68 -20.61
CA ALA A 213 8.95 -10.17 -19.24
C ALA A 213 10.26 -10.64 -18.57
N THR A 214 11.40 -10.18 -19.09
CA THR A 214 12.74 -10.58 -18.65
C THR A 214 13.49 -9.51 -17.88
N GLU A 215 13.00 -8.27 -17.89
CA GLU A 215 13.60 -7.19 -17.08
C GLU A 215 13.30 -7.39 -15.61
N THR A 216 14.27 -7.13 -14.75
CA THR A 216 14.20 -7.43 -13.31
C THR A 216 15.15 -6.56 -12.47
N ASP A 217 15.17 -6.79 -11.15
CA ASP A 217 15.99 -6.09 -10.17
C ASP A 217 15.72 -4.59 -10.10
N VAL A 218 14.44 -4.22 -10.19
CA VAL A 218 13.99 -2.83 -10.17
C VAL A 218 13.02 -2.62 -9.01
N ALA A 219 13.25 -1.58 -8.23
CA ALA A 219 12.30 -1.18 -7.18
C ALA A 219 11.04 -0.60 -7.79
N MET A 220 9.90 -0.89 -7.17
CA MET A 220 8.58 -0.37 -7.54
C MET A 220 7.88 0.23 -6.33
N THR A 221 7.23 1.36 -6.51
CA THR A 221 6.39 2.01 -5.50
C THR A 221 4.97 2.12 -6.02
N PHE A 222 4.03 1.68 -5.21
CA PHE A 222 2.61 1.70 -5.51
C PHE A 222 1.95 2.83 -4.74
N TYR A 223 1.44 3.81 -5.45
CA TYR A 223 0.71 4.94 -4.88
C TYR A 223 -0.79 4.75 -5.07
N ASP A 224 -1.56 5.19 -4.13
CA ASP A 224 -2.98 5.41 -4.34
C ASP A 224 -3.15 6.56 -5.34
N SER A 225 -3.83 6.31 -6.47
CA SER A 225 -3.95 7.27 -7.58
C SER A 225 -4.75 8.52 -7.22
N GLU A 226 -5.60 8.47 -6.18
CA GLU A 226 -6.42 9.60 -5.74
C GLU A 226 -5.68 10.47 -4.72
N THR A 227 -5.03 9.84 -3.73
CA THR A 227 -4.37 10.56 -2.64
C THR A 227 -2.88 10.80 -2.88
N HIS A 228 -2.28 10.12 -3.86
CA HIS A 228 -0.85 10.10 -4.16
C HIS A 228 0.03 9.65 -2.97
N ILE A 229 -0.56 8.94 -2.01
CA ILE A 229 0.16 8.38 -0.86
C ILE A 229 0.70 7.00 -1.24
N ALA A 230 2.00 6.78 -0.99
CA ALA A 230 2.61 5.46 -1.19
C ALA A 230 1.96 4.42 -0.25
N LYS A 231 1.53 3.31 -0.82
CA LYS A 231 0.89 2.20 -0.10
C LYS A 231 1.81 1.02 0.09
N GLU A 232 2.58 0.66 -0.95
CA GLU A 232 3.41 -0.53 -0.95
C GLU A 232 4.72 -0.26 -1.70
N HIS A 233 5.77 -0.99 -1.32
CA HIS A 233 7.07 -0.99 -2.00
C HIS A 233 7.51 -2.43 -2.25
N PHE A 234 7.90 -2.72 -3.47
CA PHE A 234 8.40 -4.04 -3.86
C PHE A 234 9.69 -3.91 -4.67
N ILE A 235 10.49 -4.96 -4.63
CA ILE A 235 11.56 -5.15 -5.62
C ILE A 235 11.05 -6.16 -6.63
N HIS A 236 11.05 -5.78 -7.91
CA HIS A 236 10.69 -6.69 -8.99
C HIS A 236 11.77 -7.76 -9.12
N THR A 237 11.37 -9.02 -9.01
CA THR A 237 12.24 -10.19 -9.13
C THR A 237 11.63 -11.23 -10.06
N LEU A 238 12.46 -12.14 -10.56
CA LEU A 238 12.02 -13.30 -11.33
C LEU A 238 12.16 -14.56 -10.49
N ASN A 239 11.17 -15.43 -10.56
CA ASN A 239 11.21 -16.74 -9.91
C ASN A 239 12.20 -17.69 -10.59
N SER A 240 12.40 -18.88 -10.03
CA SER A 240 13.32 -19.90 -10.55
C SER A 240 13.02 -20.37 -11.98
N ARG A 241 11.85 -20.05 -12.52
CA ARG A 241 11.45 -20.36 -13.90
C ARG A 241 11.64 -19.19 -14.86
N GLY A 242 12.13 -18.05 -14.36
CA GLY A 242 12.33 -16.82 -15.13
C GLY A 242 11.06 -16.01 -15.37
N ASN A 243 9.98 -16.27 -14.62
CA ASN A 243 8.76 -15.46 -14.67
C ASN A 243 8.79 -14.42 -13.55
N PRO A 244 8.18 -13.23 -13.76
CA PRO A 244 8.04 -12.24 -12.71
C PRO A 244 7.33 -12.79 -11.48
N ASP A 245 7.80 -12.38 -10.30
CA ASP A 245 7.19 -12.78 -9.05
C ASP A 245 5.80 -12.17 -8.90
N THR A 246 4.93 -12.94 -8.25
CA THR A 246 3.58 -12.53 -7.94
C THR A 246 3.53 -11.91 -6.55
N ILE A 247 3.05 -10.70 -6.45
CA ILE A 247 2.86 -9.97 -5.18
C ILE A 247 1.41 -10.03 -4.73
N THR A 248 1.17 -10.10 -3.42
CA THR A 248 -0.16 -9.93 -2.83
C THR A 248 -0.38 -8.46 -2.56
N ILE A 249 -1.47 -7.91 -3.10
CA ILE A 249 -1.75 -6.48 -3.03
C ILE A 249 -3.24 -6.23 -2.79
N SER A 250 -3.57 -5.10 -2.20
CA SER A 250 -4.96 -4.72 -1.91
C SER A 250 -5.71 -4.33 -3.19
N PRO A 251 -6.88 -4.88 -3.45
CA PRO A 251 -7.70 -4.48 -4.60
C PRO A 251 -8.57 -3.24 -4.36
N PHE A 252 -8.40 -2.56 -3.22
CA PHE A 252 -9.26 -1.44 -2.83
C PHE A 252 -8.81 -0.09 -3.36
N PHE A 253 -7.60 -0.01 -3.90
CA PHE A 253 -7.03 1.21 -4.44
C PHE A 253 -6.89 1.08 -5.95
N ASN A 254 -7.05 2.19 -6.64
CA ASN A 254 -6.48 2.37 -7.96
C ASN A 254 -5.02 2.76 -7.76
N TYR A 255 -4.12 2.11 -8.46
CA TYR A 255 -2.69 2.32 -8.24
C TYR A 255 -2.04 3.11 -9.36
N ASP A 256 -1.21 4.08 -8.97
CA ASP A 256 -0.14 4.59 -9.80
C ASP A 256 1.14 3.84 -9.43
N ILE A 257 1.70 3.09 -10.34
CA ILE A 257 2.90 2.27 -10.10
C ILE A 257 4.10 3.00 -10.69
N GLN A 258 5.00 3.45 -9.80
CA GLN A 258 6.31 4.00 -10.17
C GLN A 258 7.31 2.86 -10.24
N ILE A 259 7.98 2.72 -11.36
CA ILE A 259 9.06 1.77 -11.59
C ILE A 259 10.34 2.59 -11.64
N HIS A 260 11.25 2.33 -10.71
CA HIS A 260 12.48 3.12 -10.51
C HIS A 260 13.58 2.73 -11.51
N THR A 261 13.22 2.72 -12.80
CA THR A 261 14.19 2.68 -13.90
C THR A 261 14.85 4.03 -14.10
N ILE A 262 15.80 4.13 -15.01
CA ILE A 262 16.42 5.39 -15.42
C ILE A 262 16.19 5.59 -16.92
N PRO A 263 15.38 6.60 -17.34
CA PRO A 263 14.44 7.37 -16.53
C PRO A 263 13.34 6.52 -15.89
N GLU A 264 12.61 7.10 -14.91
CA GLU A 264 11.51 6.43 -14.23
C GLU A 264 10.35 6.13 -15.16
N LEU A 265 9.73 4.95 -14.99
CA LEU A 265 8.49 4.57 -15.68
C LEU A 265 7.29 4.64 -14.74
N TRP A 266 6.13 4.89 -15.30
CA TRP A 266 4.88 4.95 -14.58
C TRP A 266 3.78 4.17 -15.30
N ILE A 267 3.06 3.34 -14.56
CA ILE A 267 1.78 2.77 -14.99
C ILE A 267 0.71 3.47 -14.18
N LYS A 268 -0.18 4.20 -14.85
CA LYS A 268 -1.16 5.04 -14.17
C LYS A 268 -2.53 4.38 -14.07
N ASN A 269 -3.24 4.67 -12.97
CA ASN A 269 -4.64 4.30 -12.74
C ASN A 269 -4.94 2.81 -12.92
N VAL A 270 -4.10 1.95 -12.35
CA VAL A 270 -4.27 0.49 -12.39
C VAL A 270 -5.38 0.08 -11.44
N THR A 271 -6.48 -0.43 -11.99
CA THR A 271 -7.60 -1.00 -11.23
C THR A 271 -7.46 -2.53 -11.18
N LEU A 272 -7.44 -3.09 -9.99
CA LEU A 272 -7.30 -4.53 -9.80
C LEU A 272 -8.65 -5.23 -9.72
N LYS A 273 -8.78 -6.34 -10.44
CA LYS A 273 -9.90 -7.27 -10.26
C LYS A 273 -9.68 -8.06 -8.99
N ARG A 274 -10.71 -8.13 -8.16
CA ARG A 274 -10.67 -8.71 -6.81
C ARG A 274 -10.61 -10.23 -6.84
N ASN A 275 -9.89 -10.83 -5.89
CA ASN A 275 -9.82 -12.29 -5.67
C ASN A 275 -9.31 -13.11 -6.84
N ILE A 276 -8.62 -12.50 -7.78
CA ILE A 276 -7.97 -13.17 -8.89
C ILE A 276 -6.53 -12.67 -9.05
N HIS A 277 -5.80 -13.38 -9.87
CA HIS A 277 -4.50 -12.95 -10.37
C HIS A 277 -4.68 -11.85 -11.42
N ASN A 278 -3.99 -10.73 -11.23
CA ASN A 278 -3.96 -9.60 -12.16
C ASN A 278 -2.57 -9.52 -12.78
N GLU A 279 -2.51 -9.07 -14.03
CA GLU A 279 -1.26 -8.81 -14.72
C GLU A 279 -1.28 -7.41 -15.33
N VAL A 280 -0.17 -6.70 -15.22
CA VAL A 280 0.09 -5.43 -15.91
C VAL A 280 1.44 -5.51 -16.59
N SER A 281 1.58 -4.87 -17.74
CA SER A 281 2.81 -4.89 -18.52
C SER A 281 3.24 -3.49 -18.90
N VAL A 282 4.54 -3.27 -18.96
CA VAL A 282 5.15 -2.01 -19.43
C VAL A 282 6.46 -2.31 -20.16
N ASP A 283 6.72 -1.56 -21.22
CA ASP A 283 7.98 -1.61 -21.94
C ASP A 283 9.08 -1.03 -21.04
N ALA A 284 10.01 -1.88 -20.65
CA ALA A 284 11.07 -1.55 -19.71
C ALA A 284 12.44 -2.06 -20.17
N ALA A 285 12.59 -2.26 -21.49
CA ALA A 285 13.85 -2.71 -22.08
C ALA A 285 15.00 -1.81 -21.64
N GLN A 286 16.09 -2.41 -21.15
CA GLN A 286 17.22 -1.69 -20.56
C GLN A 286 18.56 -2.16 -21.13
N GLY A 287 19.51 -1.23 -21.20
CA GLY A 287 20.90 -1.50 -21.47
C GLY A 287 21.81 -0.81 -20.48
N ASN A 288 23.08 -1.10 -20.54
CA ASN A 288 24.09 -0.53 -19.66
C ASN A 288 24.88 0.59 -20.36
N LEU A 289 25.11 1.68 -19.64
CA LEU A 289 26.06 2.71 -20.01
C LEU A 289 27.28 2.59 -19.10
N ALA A 290 28.40 2.15 -19.64
CA ALA A 290 29.69 2.06 -18.95
C ALA A 290 30.55 3.28 -19.28
N PHE A 291 30.94 4.02 -18.24
CA PHE A 291 31.70 5.26 -18.35
C PHE A 291 33.12 5.06 -17.83
N LYS A 292 34.12 5.15 -18.69
CA LYS A 292 35.53 4.84 -18.38
C LYS A 292 36.50 5.92 -18.85
N LEU A 293 37.62 5.97 -18.19
CA LEU A 293 38.78 6.77 -18.65
C LEU A 293 39.67 5.92 -19.52
N GLN A 294 40.12 6.49 -20.64
CA GLN A 294 41.12 5.85 -21.52
C GLN A 294 42.52 5.99 -20.88
N GLY A 295 43.16 4.86 -20.56
CA GLY A 295 44.51 4.84 -19.97
C GLY A 295 44.53 4.79 -18.45
N VAL A 296 45.72 4.75 -17.88
CA VAL A 296 45.97 4.62 -16.44
C VAL A 296 46.39 5.98 -15.88
N LEU A 297 45.61 6.53 -14.96
CA LEU A 297 46.03 7.69 -14.17
C LEU A 297 46.80 7.25 -12.93
N SER A 298 47.96 7.85 -12.71
CA SER A 298 48.84 7.55 -11.56
C SER A 298 48.30 8.06 -10.20
N LYS A 299 47.19 8.77 -10.16
CA LYS A 299 46.59 9.28 -8.93
C LYS A 299 45.06 9.14 -8.94
N THR A 300 44.53 8.28 -8.08
CA THR A 300 43.13 7.92 -7.92
C THR A 300 42.23 9.08 -7.52
N ALA A 301 42.75 10.11 -6.85
CA ALA A 301 41.96 11.18 -6.23
C ALA A 301 41.21 12.14 -7.20
N VAL A 302 41.66 12.21 -8.48
CA VAL A 302 41.03 13.11 -9.48
C VAL A 302 39.90 12.37 -10.21
N VAL A 303 40.02 11.07 -10.37
CA VAL A 303 39.08 10.23 -11.10
C VAL A 303 37.70 10.18 -10.43
N ASP A 304 37.68 10.11 -9.12
CA ASP A 304 36.42 10.02 -8.33
C ASP A 304 35.57 11.30 -8.37
N ARG A 305 36.15 12.40 -8.84
CA ARG A 305 35.44 13.69 -8.94
C ARG A 305 34.74 13.91 -10.28
N ILE A 306 35.12 13.16 -11.30
CA ILE A 306 34.54 13.32 -12.64
C ILE A 306 33.18 12.65 -12.65
N LYS A 307 32.16 13.43 -13.03
CA LYS A 307 30.79 12.98 -13.19
C LYS A 307 30.34 13.23 -14.62
N CYS A 308 29.39 12.41 -15.05
CA CYS A 308 28.67 12.57 -16.30
C CYS A 308 27.20 12.84 -15.98
N ILE A 309 26.66 13.93 -16.47
CA ILE A 309 25.23 14.20 -16.45
C ILE A 309 24.63 13.56 -17.71
N ILE A 310 23.60 12.77 -17.52
CA ILE A 310 22.88 12.09 -18.60
C ILE A 310 21.56 12.82 -18.78
N HIS A 311 21.32 13.31 -20.00
CA HIS A 311 20.09 13.96 -20.41
C HIS A 311 19.31 13.06 -21.38
N GLN A 312 18.00 13.19 -21.39
CA GLN A 312 17.22 12.61 -22.47
C GLN A 312 17.53 13.36 -23.76
N ASN A 313 17.59 12.64 -24.88
CA ASN A 313 17.96 13.21 -26.18
C ASN A 313 17.13 14.48 -26.50
N ASP A 314 17.79 15.51 -26.98
CA ASP A 314 17.21 16.82 -27.32
C ASP A 314 16.48 17.52 -26.13
N SER A 315 16.85 17.17 -24.90
CA SER A 315 16.28 17.76 -23.68
C SER A 315 17.37 18.19 -22.70
N ILE A 316 17.11 19.28 -21.98
CA ILE A 316 17.97 19.73 -20.87
C ILE A 316 17.67 18.98 -19.56
N SER A 317 16.64 18.15 -19.53
CA SER A 317 16.24 17.40 -18.33
C SER A 317 17.30 16.36 -17.97
N THR A 318 17.84 16.47 -16.76
CA THR A 318 18.77 15.48 -16.22
C THR A 318 18.00 14.22 -15.79
N VAL A 319 18.34 13.08 -16.35
CA VAL A 319 17.74 11.80 -15.96
C VAL A 319 18.62 11.03 -14.97
N HIS A 320 19.95 11.22 -15.05
CA HIS A 320 20.89 10.56 -14.13
C HIS A 320 22.22 11.31 -14.04
N VAL A 321 22.94 11.11 -12.93
CA VAL A 321 24.31 11.58 -12.76
C VAL A 321 25.21 10.41 -12.41
N GLN A 322 26.08 10.03 -13.34
CA GLN A 322 26.95 8.87 -13.23
C GLN A 322 28.38 9.27 -12.87
N LYS A 323 29.05 8.48 -12.03
CA LYS A 323 30.48 8.65 -11.73
C LYS A 323 31.34 7.95 -12.79
N LEU A 324 32.54 8.45 -12.99
CA LEU A 324 33.52 7.79 -13.81
C LEU A 324 33.85 6.39 -13.25
N ASN A 325 34.17 5.45 -14.14
CA ASN A 325 34.44 4.04 -13.83
C ASN A 325 33.26 3.29 -13.17
N THR A 326 32.05 3.73 -13.43
CA THR A 326 30.82 3.01 -13.04
C THR A 326 29.98 2.64 -14.25
N SER A 327 29.02 1.75 -14.05
CA SER A 327 28.00 1.43 -15.04
C SER A 327 26.62 1.78 -14.46
N ALA A 328 25.74 2.29 -15.31
CA ALA A 328 24.34 2.55 -14.97
C ALA A 328 23.45 1.80 -15.96
N LYS A 329 22.35 1.24 -15.46
CA LYS A 329 21.32 0.57 -16.27
C LYS A 329 20.26 1.61 -16.63
N LEU A 330 20.08 1.88 -17.93
CA LEU A 330 19.15 2.86 -18.46
C LEU A 330 18.11 2.20 -19.36
N LEU A 331 16.95 2.80 -19.49
CA LEU A 331 15.98 2.40 -20.52
C LEU A 331 16.60 2.54 -21.92
N THR A 332 16.19 1.67 -22.83
CA THR A 332 16.61 1.78 -24.24
C THR A 332 16.19 3.12 -24.84
N GLY A 333 17.06 3.73 -25.61
CA GLY A 333 16.78 5.03 -26.21
C GLY A 333 18.05 5.83 -26.52
N LYS A 334 17.85 7.09 -26.87
CA LYS A 334 18.94 8.01 -27.13
C LYS A 334 19.13 8.99 -25.99
N TYR A 335 20.38 9.26 -25.66
CA TYR A 335 20.76 10.12 -24.54
C TYR A 335 21.88 11.08 -24.96
N ASP A 336 21.93 12.21 -24.30
CA ASP A 336 23.00 13.18 -24.43
C ASP A 336 23.80 13.23 -23.14
N LEU A 337 25.13 13.25 -23.25
CA LEU A 337 26.05 13.18 -22.13
C LEU A 337 26.82 14.49 -21.99
N GLU A 338 26.81 15.05 -20.77
CA GLU A 338 27.63 16.18 -20.37
C GLU A 338 28.66 15.74 -19.32
N ILE A 339 29.92 15.66 -19.71
CA ILE A 339 30.98 15.22 -18.82
C ILE A 339 31.60 16.46 -18.16
N LEU A 340 31.62 16.46 -16.84
CA LEU A 340 32.06 17.60 -16.03
C LEU A 340 33.56 17.65 -15.90
N THR A 341 34.24 17.79 -17.05
CA THR A 341 35.68 18.06 -17.15
C THR A 341 35.93 19.56 -17.41
N LEU A 342 37.16 19.98 -17.50
CA LEU A 342 37.58 21.30 -17.92
C LEU A 342 38.51 21.20 -19.14
N PRO A 343 38.06 21.58 -20.36
CA PRO A 343 36.69 22.00 -20.70
C PRO A 343 35.66 20.86 -20.59
N ARG A 344 34.40 21.18 -20.53
CA ARG A 344 33.30 20.18 -20.55
C ARG A 344 33.30 19.45 -21.89
N ILE A 345 32.97 18.15 -21.83
CA ILE A 345 32.83 17.30 -23.03
C ILE A 345 31.34 16.98 -23.20
N PHE A 346 30.85 17.19 -24.39
CA PHE A 346 29.47 16.84 -24.77
C PHE A 346 29.51 15.73 -25.82
N ILE A 347 28.71 14.69 -25.60
CA ILE A 347 28.56 13.57 -26.53
C ILE A 347 27.06 13.36 -26.72
N ASN A 348 26.56 13.63 -27.91
CA ASN A 348 25.14 13.60 -28.20
C ASN A 348 24.74 12.31 -28.94
N ASN A 349 23.44 11.98 -28.86
CA ASN A 349 22.83 10.86 -29.58
C ASN A 349 23.43 9.49 -29.23
N ILE A 350 23.79 9.26 -27.97
CA ILE A 350 24.28 7.96 -27.51
C ILE A 350 23.10 6.99 -27.47
N GLN A 351 23.20 5.93 -28.24
CA GLN A 351 22.21 4.86 -28.31
C GLN A 351 22.45 3.83 -27.20
N ILE A 352 21.43 3.58 -26.38
CA ILE A 352 21.37 2.49 -25.43
C ILE A 352 20.47 1.41 -26.01
N ASP A 353 21.04 0.25 -26.27
CA ASP A 353 20.33 -0.91 -26.83
C ASP A 353 20.02 -1.92 -25.71
N ASP A 354 18.95 -2.70 -25.93
CA ASP A 354 18.51 -3.74 -25.03
C ASP A 354 19.58 -4.79 -24.75
N ASN A 355 19.81 -5.10 -23.47
CA ASN A 355 20.78 -6.08 -22.99
C ASN A 355 22.22 -5.88 -23.50
N LYS A 356 22.57 -4.67 -23.98
CA LYS A 356 23.90 -4.34 -24.39
C LYS A 356 24.57 -3.33 -23.46
N THR A 357 25.90 -3.31 -23.48
CA THR A 357 26.70 -2.28 -22.81
C THR A 357 27.28 -1.32 -23.82
N THR A 358 26.84 -0.06 -23.74
CA THR A 358 27.43 1.05 -24.47
C THR A 358 28.61 1.58 -23.66
N HIS A 359 29.82 1.54 -24.24
CA HIS A 359 31.03 2.01 -23.60
C HIS A 359 31.34 3.44 -24.04
N ILE A 360 31.48 4.32 -23.08
CA ILE A 360 31.97 5.68 -23.30
C ILE A 360 33.35 5.80 -22.67
N GLU A 361 34.35 6.10 -23.49
CA GLU A 361 35.72 6.29 -23.06
C GLU A 361 36.10 7.76 -23.27
N ILE A 362 36.54 8.42 -22.23
CA ILE A 362 37.07 9.80 -22.33
C ILE A 362 38.59 9.77 -22.31
N PRO A 363 39.25 10.66 -23.07
CA PRO A 363 40.71 10.72 -23.09
C PRO A 363 41.28 11.14 -21.73
N THR A 364 42.44 10.64 -21.41
CA THR A 364 43.18 11.04 -20.21
C THR A 364 43.52 12.53 -20.29
N PRO A 365 43.28 13.32 -19.23
CA PRO A 365 43.65 14.73 -19.21
C PRO A 365 45.16 14.90 -19.34
N GLY A 366 45.56 15.88 -20.15
CA GLY A 366 46.97 16.27 -20.25
C GLY A 366 47.52 16.85 -18.94
N ILE A 367 48.80 16.71 -18.72
CA ILE A 367 49.49 17.36 -17.59
C ILE A 367 50.11 18.65 -18.09
N LEU A 368 49.70 19.77 -17.55
CA LEU A 368 50.35 21.06 -17.76
C LEU A 368 51.43 21.26 -16.70
N THR A 369 52.70 21.28 -17.14
CA THR A 369 53.81 21.62 -16.25
C THR A 369 54.22 23.07 -16.52
N MET A 370 54.14 23.91 -15.52
CA MET A 370 54.69 25.27 -15.56
C MET A 370 56.03 25.26 -14.86
N ASN A 371 57.08 25.55 -15.60
CA ASN A 371 58.40 25.83 -15.02
C ASN A 371 58.49 27.32 -14.68
N LYS A 372 58.89 27.63 -13.45
CA LYS A 372 59.18 28.98 -13.02
C LYS A 372 60.52 29.43 -13.54
#